data_7aed2888b829bd4454b137f2fb91c517
#
_entry.id   7aed2888b829bd4454b137f2fb91c517
#
_cell.length_a   1.000
_cell.length_b   1.000
_cell.length_c   1.000
_cell.angle_alpha   90.00
_cell.angle_beta   90.00
_cell.angle_gamma   90.00
#
_symmetry.space_group_name_H-M   'P 1'
#
loop_
_entity.id
_entity.type
_entity.pdbx_description
1 polymer ?
#
loop_
_entity_poly.entity_id
_entity_poly.type
_entity_poly.pdbx_seq_one_letter_code
_entity_poly.pdbx_strand_id
1 'polypeptide(L)'
;MGTDRVELMLFPEYSTLVSAERNLEEYPLFELKARQRGSKARLFERVIEGEGGVSLRQSWKVIPSGEYGMPGPVDQDVYLAVLQLLEKRGGMPEDGELAFSLYELRKVLGWSDDSGGAYQEIKDALVRIQLTGVQSSNAFYSAADEQLIADSFNVWSVHFAQRKKRGGANSGPRTTQDRHVLKFHPIFIRNYEAQYLKGLDVDFFWSLKMPLSKRLYRLVDLQRADGLSWRTDLFAVRDQIPLDYTYPSQIKRALEKAHSELEEKGFLSEVEYEELEDNTTSVLYRISPLFARRQKALELSGTPQEMFAIERLMREGVRGDTARDLVVSHGAERCLLYAETLDAQEGIRNRASFLVSAIRKGYALPEPPDQEPLEPSFESSVISHEANQQTEPHPPEDPEAFPPPTPDAAADELWTRVLQNAEGEIDASLRVWFAGVTAVDLGSESLTISVPTPFAKDYIETRFKPALETVLGQELSDGASLRVVVHPGGEDNGEDWK
;
A
#
# COMPACT_ATOMS: atom_id res chain seq x y z
N MET A 1 -22.54 15.27 -2.70
CA MET A 1 -21.39 15.67 -3.55
C MET A 1 -20.08 15.91 -2.79
N GLY A 2 -20.01 15.73 -1.49
CA GLY A 2 -18.79 15.93 -0.68
C GLY A 2 -18.09 14.65 -0.23
N THR A 3 -18.79 13.53 -0.19
CA THR A 3 -18.27 12.25 0.30
C THR A 3 -17.40 11.50 -0.71
N ASP A 4 -17.70 11.58 -2.00
CA ASP A 4 -16.93 10.88 -3.05
C ASP A 4 -15.50 11.41 -3.21
N ARG A 5 -15.28 12.71 -2.94
CA ARG A 5 -13.95 13.33 -3.06
C ARG A 5 -13.02 12.94 -1.93
N VAL A 6 -13.55 12.67 -0.74
CA VAL A 6 -12.77 12.18 0.41
C VAL A 6 -12.42 10.70 0.25
N GLU A 7 -13.31 9.90 -0.33
CA GLU A 7 -13.05 8.48 -0.60
C GLU A 7 -11.92 8.26 -1.61
N LEU A 8 -11.80 9.09 -2.63
CA LEU A 8 -10.72 9.01 -3.64
C LEU A 8 -9.34 9.42 -3.09
N MET A 9 -9.28 10.31 -2.09
CA MET A 9 -8.01 10.69 -1.44
C MET A 9 -7.44 9.60 -0.53
N LEU A 10 -8.22 8.58 -0.18
CA LEU A 10 -7.83 7.52 0.77
C LEU A 10 -7.24 6.27 0.11
N PHE A 11 -7.15 6.22 -1.22
CA PHE A 11 -6.59 5.08 -1.95
C PHE A 11 -5.34 5.49 -2.74
N PRO A 12 -4.15 5.50 -2.13
CA PRO A 12 -2.92 5.50 -2.92
C PRO A 12 -2.88 4.18 -3.72
N GLU A 13 -2.56 4.28 -4.98
CA GLU A 13 -2.58 3.21 -5.98
C GLU A 13 -1.68 2.01 -5.68
N TYR A 14 -0.78 2.15 -4.74
CA TYR A 14 0.15 1.12 -4.29
C TYR A 14 0.29 1.13 -2.77
N SER A 15 -0.79 0.82 -2.06
CA SER A 15 -0.62 0.52 -0.64
C SER A 15 0.18 -0.76 -0.49
N THR A 16 1.38 -0.63 0.02
CA THR A 16 2.23 -1.77 0.36
C THR A 16 1.98 -2.15 1.80
N LEU A 17 1.48 -3.37 2.01
CA LEU A 17 1.45 -3.95 3.33
C LEU A 17 2.83 -4.54 3.62
N VAL A 18 3.38 -4.25 4.79
CA VAL A 18 4.61 -4.91 5.27
C VAL A 18 4.30 -5.76 6.49
N SER A 19 4.97 -6.88 6.57
CA SER A 19 4.89 -7.78 7.71
C SER A 19 5.87 -7.33 8.79
N ALA A 20 5.36 -6.64 9.81
CA ALA A 20 6.15 -6.20 10.96
C ALA A 20 6.05 -7.22 12.11
N GLU A 21 7.17 -7.51 12.77
CA GLU A 21 7.22 -8.44 13.89
C GLU A 21 6.52 -7.83 15.11
N ARG A 22 5.53 -8.55 15.69
CA ARG A 22 4.58 -8.01 16.66
C ARG A 22 5.22 -7.49 17.94
N ASN A 23 6.27 -8.14 18.47
CA ASN A 23 6.94 -7.66 19.68
C ASN A 23 7.62 -6.30 19.47
N LEU A 24 8.22 -6.06 18.28
CA LEU A 24 8.81 -4.77 17.93
C LEU A 24 7.76 -3.67 17.67
N GLU A 25 6.53 -4.05 17.36
CA GLU A 25 5.42 -3.10 17.27
C GLU A 25 4.85 -2.78 18.66
N GLU A 26 4.81 -3.74 19.56
CA GLU A 26 4.28 -3.58 20.91
C GLU A 26 5.21 -2.77 21.82
N TYR A 27 6.49 -3.11 21.83
CA TYR A 27 7.46 -2.47 22.73
C TYR A 27 8.26 -1.36 22.01
N PRO A 28 8.63 -0.29 22.74
CA PRO A 28 9.39 0.80 22.16
C PRO A 28 10.83 0.38 21.84
N LEU A 29 11.25 0.54 20.59
CA LEU A 29 12.63 0.41 20.13
C LEU A 29 13.22 1.78 19.76
N PHE A 30 12.39 2.68 19.25
CA PHE A 30 12.79 3.98 18.72
C PHE A 30 12.32 5.12 19.60
N GLU A 31 13.21 6.12 19.81
CA GLU A 31 12.87 7.38 20.47
C GLU A 31 12.11 8.31 19.54
N LEU A 32 11.31 9.21 20.13
CA LEU A 32 10.57 10.25 19.38
C LEU A 32 11.45 11.45 19.00
N LYS A 33 12.60 11.58 19.62
CA LYS A 33 13.53 12.71 19.41
C LYS A 33 14.69 12.26 18.53
N ALA A 34 15.24 13.22 17.80
CA ALA A 34 16.46 12.97 17.05
C ALA A 34 17.59 12.52 18.00
N ARG A 35 18.51 11.75 17.44
CA ARG A 35 19.70 11.17 18.08
C ARG A 35 20.33 12.04 19.15
N GLN A 36 20.57 11.47 20.33
CA GLN A 36 21.38 12.05 21.39
C GLN A 36 22.54 11.09 21.73
N ARG A 37 23.78 11.56 21.57
CA ARG A 37 24.95 10.82 22.04
C ARG A 37 24.90 10.70 23.55
N GLY A 38 25.33 9.56 24.09
CA GLY A 38 25.33 9.31 25.54
C GLY A 38 23.94 9.05 26.13
N SER A 39 22.96 8.68 25.30
CA SER A 39 21.65 8.25 25.78
C SER A 39 21.78 7.07 26.75
N LYS A 40 21.02 7.12 27.84
CA LYS A 40 20.92 6.00 28.76
C LYS A 40 20.00 4.92 28.21
N ALA A 41 20.16 3.68 28.71
CA ALA A 41 19.22 2.61 28.41
C ALA A 41 17.80 3.01 28.84
N ARG A 42 16.81 2.66 27.99
CA ARG A 42 15.39 2.85 28.31
C ARG A 42 14.82 1.52 28.80
N LEU A 43 14.13 1.58 29.91
CA LEU A 43 13.46 0.43 30.52
C LEU A 43 11.95 0.64 30.44
N PHE A 44 11.26 -0.34 29.90
CA PHE A 44 9.81 -0.46 29.95
C PHE A 44 9.48 -1.66 30.85
N GLU A 45 8.58 -1.49 31.81
CA GLU A 45 8.11 -2.55 32.70
C GLU A 45 6.60 -2.49 32.83
N ARG A 46 5.96 -3.65 32.85
CA ARG A 46 4.54 -3.79 33.19
C ARG A 46 4.30 -5.10 33.96
N VAL A 47 3.19 -5.15 34.66
CA VAL A 47 2.70 -6.36 35.31
C VAL A 47 1.45 -6.78 34.54
N ILE A 48 1.40 -8.03 34.09
CA ILE A 48 0.24 -8.64 33.48
C ILE A 48 -0.29 -9.73 34.40
N GLU A 49 -1.60 -9.91 34.41
CA GLU A 49 -2.21 -11.05 35.08
C GLU A 49 -2.16 -12.26 34.15
N GLY A 50 -1.46 -13.30 34.58
CA GLY A 50 -1.40 -14.58 33.88
C GLY A 50 -2.52 -15.52 34.31
N GLU A 51 -2.60 -16.67 33.65
CA GLU A 51 -3.55 -17.72 34.00
C GLU A 51 -3.41 -18.13 35.49
N GLY A 52 -4.54 -18.28 36.18
CA GLY A 52 -4.59 -18.65 37.59
C GLY A 52 -4.31 -17.52 38.57
N GLY A 53 -4.34 -16.23 38.16
CA GLY A 53 -4.13 -15.07 39.04
C GLY A 53 -2.68 -14.83 39.43
N VAL A 54 -1.73 -15.41 38.72
CA VAL A 54 -0.30 -15.18 38.92
C VAL A 54 0.10 -13.91 38.19
N SER A 55 0.58 -12.89 38.93
CA SER A 55 1.11 -11.67 38.31
C SER A 55 2.48 -11.94 37.67
N LEU A 56 2.61 -11.68 36.39
CA LEU A 56 3.87 -11.81 35.66
C LEU A 56 4.45 -10.42 35.36
N ARG A 57 5.68 -10.17 35.84
CA ARG A 57 6.41 -8.94 35.51
C ARG A 57 7.10 -9.10 34.17
N GLN A 58 6.77 -8.22 33.25
CA GLN A 58 7.42 -8.08 31.95
C GLN A 58 8.40 -6.91 31.97
N SER A 59 9.56 -7.11 31.36
CA SER A 59 10.59 -6.08 31.26
C SER A 59 11.18 -6.08 29.84
N TRP A 60 11.24 -4.89 29.26
CA TRP A 60 11.85 -4.63 27.95
C TRP A 60 12.83 -3.48 28.08
N LYS A 61 14.10 -3.76 27.86
CA LYS A 61 15.18 -2.77 28.02
C LYS A 61 15.92 -2.59 26.71
N VAL A 62 15.93 -1.35 26.22
CA VAL A 62 16.67 -0.95 25.02
C VAL A 62 17.99 -0.33 25.46
N ILE A 63 19.10 -0.89 24.99
CA ILE A 63 20.46 -0.52 25.38
C ILE A 63 21.14 0.09 24.14
N PRO A 64 21.36 1.42 24.13
CA PRO A 64 21.97 2.10 22.99
C PRO A 64 23.48 1.85 22.94
N SER A 65 24.06 2.00 21.74
CA SER A 65 25.50 2.15 21.59
C SER A 65 25.98 3.49 22.17
N GLY A 66 27.09 3.48 22.88
CA GLY A 66 27.70 4.70 23.42
C GLY A 66 28.09 5.72 22.36
N GLU A 67 28.49 5.26 21.18
CA GLU A 67 28.92 6.10 20.05
C GLU A 67 27.74 6.55 19.19
N TYR A 68 26.85 5.63 18.84
CA TYR A 68 25.73 5.90 17.91
C TYR A 68 24.47 6.44 18.64
N GLY A 69 24.36 6.26 19.94
CA GLY A 69 23.20 6.67 20.75
C GLY A 69 21.97 5.79 20.52
N MET A 70 20.83 6.26 21.04
CA MET A 70 19.53 5.59 20.93
C MET A 70 18.97 5.75 19.50
N PRO A 71 18.36 4.71 18.91
CA PRO A 71 17.65 4.83 17.66
C PRO A 71 16.49 5.84 17.75
N GLY A 72 16.34 6.68 16.74
CA GLY A 72 15.35 7.76 16.67
C GLY A 72 14.42 7.66 15.46
N PRO A 73 13.76 8.78 15.10
CA PRO A 73 12.77 8.79 14.02
C PRO A 73 13.31 8.35 12.67
N VAL A 74 14.51 8.78 12.28
CA VAL A 74 15.14 8.38 11.02
C VAL A 74 15.43 6.88 11.00
N ASP A 75 15.85 6.33 12.13
CA ASP A 75 16.12 4.90 12.27
C ASP A 75 14.83 4.07 12.15
N GLN A 76 13.71 4.58 12.70
CA GLN A 76 12.40 3.99 12.49
C GLN A 76 12.01 3.99 11.01
N ASP A 77 12.22 5.10 10.30
CA ASP A 77 11.92 5.18 8.88
C ASP A 77 12.81 4.20 8.08
N VAL A 78 14.11 4.09 8.38
CA VAL A 78 15.01 3.12 7.74
C VAL A 78 14.59 1.68 8.06
N TYR A 79 14.16 1.39 9.29
CA TYR A 79 13.63 0.07 9.66
C TYR A 79 12.42 -0.31 8.79
N LEU A 80 11.44 0.59 8.66
CA LEU A 80 10.26 0.35 7.81
C LEU A 80 10.62 0.23 6.32
N ALA A 81 11.60 1.00 5.85
CA ALA A 81 12.11 0.89 4.47
C ALA A 81 12.77 -0.47 4.21
N VAL A 82 13.47 -1.04 5.19
CA VAL A 82 14.03 -2.40 5.11
C VAL A 82 12.91 -3.43 5.02
N LEU A 83 11.86 -3.33 5.85
CA LEU A 83 10.70 -4.23 5.77
C LEU A 83 9.98 -4.12 4.43
N GLN A 84 9.80 -2.91 3.91
CA GLN A 84 9.18 -2.70 2.59
C GLN A 84 10.03 -3.29 1.45
N LEU A 85 11.36 -3.22 1.55
CA LEU A 85 12.24 -3.87 0.60
C LEU A 85 12.18 -5.40 0.71
N LEU A 86 12.05 -5.92 1.93
CA LEU A 86 11.88 -7.34 2.21
C LEU A 86 10.61 -7.88 1.54
N GLU A 87 9.47 -7.21 1.71
CA GLU A 87 8.20 -7.58 1.07
C GLU A 87 8.29 -7.53 -0.47
N LYS A 88 8.92 -6.50 -1.03
CA LYS A 88 9.15 -6.41 -2.49
C LYS A 88 9.98 -7.57 -3.05
N ARG A 89 10.66 -8.32 -2.20
CA ARG A 89 11.49 -9.49 -2.57
C ARG A 89 10.85 -10.82 -2.20
N GLY A 90 9.56 -10.80 -1.83
CA GLY A 90 8.79 -12.00 -1.53
C GLY A 90 8.82 -12.45 -0.08
N GLY A 91 9.20 -11.55 0.85
CA GLY A 91 9.20 -11.81 2.29
C GLY A 91 10.56 -12.25 2.86
N MET A 92 10.55 -12.87 4.04
CA MET A 92 11.76 -13.28 4.76
C MET A 92 12.44 -14.47 4.09
N PRO A 93 13.71 -14.35 3.66
CA PRO A 93 14.47 -15.49 3.15
C PRO A 93 14.74 -16.53 4.26
N GLU A 94 14.86 -17.80 3.91
CA GLU A 94 15.13 -18.90 4.86
C GLU A 94 16.42 -18.70 5.67
N ASP A 95 17.44 -18.10 5.06
CA ASP A 95 18.71 -17.77 5.73
C ASP A 95 18.67 -16.44 6.49
N GLY A 96 17.57 -15.70 6.40
CA GLY A 96 17.37 -14.39 6.97
C GLY A 96 18.22 -13.29 6.34
N GLU A 97 18.82 -13.50 5.17
CA GLU A 97 19.72 -12.56 4.52
C GLU A 97 19.00 -11.74 3.44
N LEU A 98 18.94 -10.43 3.65
CA LEU A 98 18.45 -9.47 2.67
C LEU A 98 19.63 -8.77 1.98
N ALA A 99 19.84 -9.07 0.71
CA ALA A 99 20.80 -8.33 -0.11
C ALA A 99 20.17 -7.01 -0.60
N PHE A 100 20.82 -5.87 -0.46
CA PHE A 100 20.28 -4.56 -0.81
C PHE A 100 21.34 -3.58 -1.30
N SER A 101 20.93 -2.49 -1.90
CA SER A 101 21.75 -1.31 -2.14
C SER A 101 21.23 -0.10 -1.36
N LEU A 102 22.10 0.82 -1.00
CA LEU A 102 21.69 2.07 -0.34
C LEU A 102 20.78 2.92 -1.24
N TYR A 103 20.94 2.78 -2.56
CA TYR A 103 20.08 3.44 -3.53
C TYR A 103 18.63 2.93 -3.47
N GLU A 104 18.41 1.61 -3.34
CA GLU A 104 17.08 1.03 -3.17
C GLU A 104 16.42 1.55 -1.88
N LEU A 105 17.14 1.54 -0.75
CA LEU A 105 16.61 2.06 0.51
C LEU A 105 16.27 3.56 0.42
N ARG A 106 17.14 4.36 -0.21
CA ARG A 106 16.88 5.79 -0.42
C ARG A 106 15.60 6.02 -1.25
N LYS A 107 15.40 5.22 -2.30
CA LYS A 107 14.16 5.27 -3.10
C LYS A 107 12.91 4.94 -2.29
N VAL A 108 12.98 3.90 -1.46
CA VAL A 108 11.87 3.53 -0.59
C VAL A 108 11.56 4.63 0.43
N LEU A 109 12.60 5.28 0.96
CA LEU A 109 12.45 6.43 1.88
C LEU A 109 11.90 7.70 1.21
N GLY A 110 11.82 7.74 -0.12
CA GLY A 110 11.38 8.92 -0.86
C GLY A 110 12.35 10.11 -0.78
N TRP A 111 13.61 9.88 -0.39
CA TRP A 111 14.60 10.95 -0.28
C TRP A 111 15.10 11.37 -1.66
N SER A 112 14.84 12.62 -2.01
CA SER A 112 15.25 13.21 -3.30
C SER A 112 16.74 13.54 -3.37
N ASP A 113 17.38 13.77 -2.22
CA ASP A 113 18.80 14.12 -2.15
C ASP A 113 19.69 12.90 -2.48
N ASP A 114 20.46 13.01 -3.55
CA ASP A 114 21.45 12.00 -4.00
C ASP A 114 22.86 12.29 -3.46
N SER A 115 22.96 13.13 -2.43
CA SER A 115 24.22 13.50 -1.79
C SER A 115 24.81 12.33 -0.99
N GLY A 116 26.11 12.36 -0.81
CA GLY A 116 26.81 11.44 0.08
C GLY A 116 26.28 11.46 1.52
N GLY A 117 25.67 12.55 1.95
CA GLY A 117 25.06 12.73 3.27
C GLY A 117 23.86 11.80 3.51
N ALA A 118 22.93 11.73 2.56
CA ALA A 118 21.77 10.85 2.65
C ALA A 118 22.17 9.36 2.77
N TYR A 119 23.14 8.92 1.97
CA TYR A 119 23.64 7.54 2.06
C TYR A 119 24.39 7.26 3.37
N GLN A 120 25.11 8.25 3.91
CA GLN A 120 25.76 8.10 5.21
C GLN A 120 24.74 8.00 6.34
N GLU A 121 23.67 8.78 6.28
CA GLU A 121 22.59 8.74 7.29
C GLU A 121 21.86 7.38 7.28
N ILE A 122 21.59 6.79 6.11
CA ILE A 122 21.06 5.42 6.00
C ILE A 122 22.03 4.40 6.61
N LYS A 123 23.31 4.50 6.30
CA LYS A 123 24.33 3.61 6.90
C LYS A 123 24.38 3.74 8.42
N ASP A 124 24.41 4.97 8.92
CA ASP A 124 24.47 5.23 10.36
C ASP A 124 23.22 4.69 11.07
N ALA A 125 22.05 4.81 10.44
CA ALA A 125 20.79 4.24 10.96
C ALA A 125 20.84 2.70 11.02
N LEU A 126 21.26 2.05 9.94
CA LEU A 126 21.41 0.59 9.89
C LEU A 126 22.38 0.08 10.98
N VAL A 127 23.53 0.75 11.12
CA VAL A 127 24.52 0.42 12.16
C VAL A 127 24.00 0.71 13.56
N ARG A 128 23.27 1.81 13.76
CA ARG A 128 22.70 2.16 15.06
C ARG A 128 21.71 1.11 15.54
N ILE A 129 20.82 0.65 14.66
CA ILE A 129 19.88 -0.45 14.96
C ILE A 129 20.65 -1.73 15.26
N GLN A 130 21.65 -2.10 14.46
CA GLN A 130 22.51 -3.26 14.70
C GLN A 130 23.17 -3.22 16.09
N LEU A 131 23.68 -2.05 16.52
CA LEU A 131 24.42 -1.89 17.78
C LEU A 131 23.51 -1.62 18.97
N THR A 132 22.19 -1.55 18.74
CA THR A 132 21.21 -1.42 19.80
C THR A 132 20.83 -2.80 20.32
N GLY A 133 21.16 -3.07 21.56
CA GLY A 133 20.75 -4.29 22.25
C GLY A 133 19.34 -4.16 22.82
N VAL A 134 18.59 -5.23 22.75
CA VAL A 134 17.32 -5.40 23.46
C VAL A 134 17.49 -6.51 24.47
N GLN A 135 17.13 -6.25 25.73
CA GLN A 135 17.07 -7.26 26.79
C GLN A 135 15.60 -7.42 27.19
N SER A 136 15.06 -8.59 26.95
CA SER A 136 13.70 -8.97 27.30
C SER A 136 13.71 -9.89 28.52
N SER A 137 12.72 -9.70 29.42
CA SER A 137 12.37 -10.68 30.43
C SER A 137 10.85 -10.82 30.42
N ASN A 138 10.35 -11.97 30.00
CA ASN A 138 8.91 -12.27 29.86
C ASN A 138 8.15 -11.25 29.00
N ALA A 139 8.82 -10.51 28.13
CA ALA A 139 8.20 -9.51 27.26
C ALA A 139 8.20 -9.93 25.81
N PHE A 140 9.19 -10.69 25.35
CA PHE A 140 9.24 -11.21 23.99
C PHE A 140 8.49 -12.54 23.91
N TYR A 141 7.46 -12.60 23.05
CA TYR A 141 6.74 -13.83 22.75
C TYR A 141 7.37 -14.53 21.55
N SER A 142 7.82 -15.77 21.74
CA SER A 142 8.23 -16.66 20.66
C SER A 142 7.03 -17.47 20.23
N ALA A 143 6.50 -17.18 19.04
CA ALA A 143 5.33 -17.90 18.52
C ALA A 143 5.69 -19.33 18.08
N ALA A 144 6.93 -19.56 17.66
CA ALA A 144 7.40 -20.90 17.31
C ALA A 144 7.49 -21.84 18.53
N ASP A 145 7.77 -21.28 19.71
CA ASP A 145 7.89 -22.02 20.95
C ASP A 145 6.64 -21.86 21.86
N GLU A 146 5.67 -21.05 21.43
CA GLU A 146 4.42 -20.70 22.16
C GLU A 146 4.65 -20.20 23.60
N GLN A 147 5.74 -19.43 23.83
CA GLN A 147 6.11 -18.98 25.18
C GLN A 147 6.74 -17.60 25.20
N LEU A 148 6.64 -16.96 26.36
CA LEU A 148 7.41 -15.77 26.68
C LEU A 148 8.84 -16.14 27.04
N ILE A 149 9.81 -15.44 26.45
CA ILE A 149 11.23 -15.74 26.64
C ILE A 149 11.97 -14.59 27.33
N ALA A 150 13.05 -14.97 28.05
CA ALA A 150 14.05 -14.06 28.57
C ALA A 150 15.29 -14.19 27.71
N ASP A 151 15.62 -13.16 26.92
CA ASP A 151 16.76 -13.18 26.00
C ASP A 151 17.33 -11.76 25.80
N SER A 152 18.53 -11.72 25.22
CA SER A 152 19.18 -10.48 24.81
C SER A 152 19.60 -10.60 23.36
N PHE A 153 19.12 -9.70 22.52
CA PHE A 153 19.31 -9.75 21.08
C PHE A 153 19.46 -8.36 20.49
N ASN A 154 19.87 -8.28 19.23
CA ASN A 154 19.73 -7.12 18.35
C ASN A 154 18.81 -7.47 17.18
N VAL A 155 18.33 -6.48 16.44
CA VAL A 155 17.37 -6.73 15.35
C VAL A 155 18.03 -7.45 14.17
N TRP A 156 19.25 -7.02 13.81
CA TRP A 156 20.00 -7.55 12.68
C TRP A 156 21.50 -7.28 12.77
N SER A 157 22.25 -7.89 11.87
CA SER A 157 23.62 -7.50 11.53
C SER A 157 23.66 -6.99 10.08
N VAL A 158 24.54 -6.01 9.78
CA VAL A 158 24.69 -5.46 8.45
C VAL A 158 26.16 -5.52 8.00
N HIS A 159 26.37 -5.97 6.76
CA HIS A 159 27.67 -6.05 6.13
C HIS A 159 27.70 -5.15 4.89
N PHE A 160 28.52 -4.10 4.93
CA PHE A 160 28.70 -3.21 3.80
C PHE A 160 29.78 -3.73 2.86
N ALA A 161 29.42 -3.97 1.60
CA ALA A 161 30.39 -4.33 0.57
C ALA A 161 31.40 -3.19 0.37
N GLN A 162 32.67 -3.54 0.41
CA GLN A 162 33.75 -2.59 0.12
C GLN A 162 34.11 -2.62 -1.37
N ARG A 163 34.16 -1.47 -2.00
CA ARG A 163 34.66 -1.33 -3.35
C ARG A 163 36.16 -1.68 -3.38
N LYS A 164 36.56 -2.71 -4.13
CA LYS A 164 37.95 -2.84 -4.58
C LYS A 164 38.26 -1.65 -5.50
N LYS A 165 39.14 -0.74 -5.09
CA LYS A 165 39.73 0.27 -5.98
C LYS A 165 40.45 -0.46 -7.12
N ARG A 166 39.80 -0.61 -8.28
CA ARG A 166 40.50 -0.95 -9.52
C ARG A 166 41.24 0.31 -9.94
N GLY A 167 42.55 0.29 -9.78
CA GLY A 167 43.44 1.27 -10.39
C GLY A 167 43.39 1.11 -11.91
N GLY A 168 42.92 2.13 -12.63
CA GLY A 168 42.88 2.15 -14.08
C GLY A 168 41.96 3.26 -14.60
N ALA A 169 42.44 4.08 -15.54
CA ALA A 169 41.79 5.27 -16.09
C ALA A 169 40.62 4.98 -17.04
N ASN A 170 39.91 3.86 -16.94
CA ASN A 170 38.71 3.53 -17.69
C ASN A 170 37.64 3.06 -16.72
N SER A 171 37.06 3.99 -15.97
CA SER A 171 35.83 3.76 -15.24
C SER A 171 34.66 3.85 -16.23
N GLY A 172 34.21 2.69 -16.74
CA GLY A 172 32.91 2.55 -17.38
C GLY A 172 31.78 3.05 -16.49
N PRO A 173 30.53 3.19 -17.02
CA PRO A 173 29.42 3.80 -16.31
C PRO A 173 29.27 3.17 -14.91
N ARG A 174 29.06 4.03 -13.91
CA ARG A 174 28.85 3.66 -12.50
C ARG A 174 27.71 2.65 -12.40
N THR A 175 28.02 1.37 -12.40
CA THR A 175 27.06 0.35 -12.00
C THR A 175 26.87 0.47 -10.48
N THR A 176 25.73 0.98 -10.06
CA THR A 176 25.30 1.26 -8.70
C THR A 176 24.97 0.01 -7.88
N GLN A 177 25.66 -1.11 -8.10
CA GLN A 177 25.34 -2.40 -7.50
C GLN A 177 26.38 -2.89 -6.48
N ASP A 178 26.74 -2.02 -5.53
CA ASP A 178 27.36 -2.55 -4.31
C ASP A 178 26.23 -3.19 -3.49
N ARG A 179 26.10 -4.51 -3.57
CA ARG A 179 25.11 -5.27 -2.79
C ARG A 179 25.64 -5.42 -1.37
N HIS A 180 25.01 -4.71 -0.45
CA HIS A 180 25.17 -4.91 1.00
C HIS A 180 24.27 -6.08 1.45
N VAL A 181 24.60 -6.68 2.57
CA VAL A 181 23.80 -7.77 3.14
C VAL A 181 23.41 -7.41 4.56
N LEU A 182 22.11 -7.52 4.85
CA LEU A 182 21.53 -7.43 6.18
C LEU A 182 21.04 -8.83 6.55
N LYS A 183 21.39 -9.30 7.75
CA LYS A 183 20.95 -10.59 8.28
C LYS A 183 20.13 -10.37 9.54
N PHE A 184 18.86 -10.78 9.51
CA PHE A 184 17.97 -10.73 10.66
C PHE A 184 18.42 -11.69 11.75
N HIS A 185 18.17 -11.32 13.02
CA HIS A 185 18.43 -12.22 14.13
C HIS A 185 17.49 -13.43 14.06
N PRO A 186 17.95 -14.66 14.38
CA PRO A 186 17.15 -15.89 14.24
C PRO A 186 15.79 -15.86 14.95
N ILE A 187 15.67 -15.12 16.04
CA ILE A 187 14.43 -14.99 16.80
C ILE A 187 13.30 -14.35 15.96
N PHE A 188 13.64 -13.38 15.10
CA PHE A 188 12.68 -12.73 14.20
C PHE A 188 12.33 -13.63 13.03
N ILE A 189 13.30 -14.40 12.49
CA ILE A 189 13.06 -15.36 11.40
C ILE A 189 12.01 -16.39 11.88
N ARG A 190 12.19 -16.97 13.07
CA ARG A 190 11.23 -17.93 13.63
C ARG A 190 9.84 -17.36 13.85
N ASN A 191 9.72 -16.12 14.35
CA ASN A 191 8.43 -15.46 14.49
C ASN A 191 7.80 -15.11 13.13
N TYR A 192 8.63 -14.82 12.12
CA TYR A 192 8.17 -14.60 10.76
C TYR A 192 7.59 -15.88 10.15
N GLU A 193 8.29 -17.01 10.28
CA GLU A 193 7.83 -18.34 9.86
C GLU A 193 6.55 -18.76 10.59
N ALA A 194 6.45 -18.49 11.89
CA ALA A 194 5.26 -18.74 12.72
C ALA A 194 4.12 -17.73 12.48
N GLN A 195 4.27 -16.80 11.52
CA GLN A 195 3.28 -15.76 11.18
C GLN A 195 2.88 -14.86 12.37
N TYR A 196 3.77 -14.65 13.35
CA TYR A 196 3.55 -13.72 14.46
C TYR A 196 3.87 -12.29 14.05
N LEU A 197 3.10 -11.83 13.08
CA LEU A 197 3.32 -10.58 12.36
C LEU A 197 2.11 -9.66 12.46
N LYS A 198 2.35 -8.38 12.25
CA LYS A 198 1.32 -7.36 12.05
C LYS A 198 1.48 -6.79 10.65
N GLY A 199 0.43 -6.90 9.85
CA GLY A 199 0.34 -6.19 8.58
C GLY A 199 0.23 -4.69 8.81
N LEU A 200 1.20 -3.92 8.33
CA LEU A 200 1.27 -2.47 8.48
C LEU A 200 1.17 -1.80 7.11
N ASP A 201 0.20 -0.88 6.93
CA ASP A 201 0.10 -0.03 5.74
C ASP A 201 1.21 1.02 5.78
N VAL A 202 2.29 0.78 5.03
CA VAL A 202 3.45 1.67 5.02
C VAL A 202 3.22 2.95 4.23
N ASP A 203 2.31 2.96 3.25
CA ASP A 203 2.00 4.18 2.51
C ASP A 203 1.23 5.14 3.39
N PHE A 204 0.32 4.63 4.22
CA PHE A 204 -0.26 5.45 5.29
C PHE A 204 0.83 5.95 6.25
N PHE A 205 1.74 5.09 6.70
CA PHE A 205 2.86 5.48 7.56
C PHE A 205 3.71 6.61 6.94
N TRP A 206 4.04 6.52 5.62
CA TRP A 206 4.80 7.55 4.92
C TRP A 206 4.03 8.87 4.77
N SER A 207 2.70 8.84 4.78
CA SER A 207 1.87 10.04 4.74
C SER A 207 1.93 10.88 6.03
N LEU A 208 2.35 10.26 7.15
CA LEU A 208 2.47 10.91 8.46
C LEU A 208 3.79 11.69 8.57
N LYS A 209 3.71 12.91 9.10
CA LYS A 209 4.86 13.81 9.22
C LYS A 209 5.54 13.74 10.58
N MET A 210 4.74 13.56 11.66
CA MET A 210 5.27 13.60 13.01
C MET A 210 5.73 12.22 13.50
N PRO A 211 6.93 12.11 14.11
CA PRO A 211 7.40 10.85 14.70
C PRO A 211 6.42 10.26 15.72
N LEU A 212 5.77 11.13 16.49
CA LEU A 212 4.77 10.72 17.47
C LEU A 212 3.54 10.09 16.80
N SER A 213 3.04 10.67 15.71
CA SER A 213 1.92 10.11 14.95
C SER A 213 2.28 8.77 14.32
N LYS A 214 3.47 8.65 13.76
CA LYS A 214 4.00 7.38 13.22
C LYS A 214 4.03 6.27 14.28
N ARG A 215 4.54 6.57 15.47
CA ARG A 215 4.59 5.59 16.57
C ARG A 215 3.20 5.28 17.11
N LEU A 216 2.35 6.29 17.29
CA LEU A 216 0.99 6.12 17.80
C LEU A 216 0.13 5.29 16.83
N TYR A 217 0.24 5.55 15.53
CA TYR A 217 -0.41 4.74 14.50
C TYR A 217 -0.05 3.26 14.62
N ARG A 218 1.24 2.92 14.66
CA ARG A 218 1.72 1.54 14.78
C ARG A 218 1.20 0.87 16.04
N LEU A 219 1.22 1.58 17.18
CA LEU A 219 0.76 1.05 18.46
C LEU A 219 -0.76 0.81 18.45
N VAL A 220 -1.55 1.82 18.08
CA VAL A 220 -3.02 1.72 18.08
C VAL A 220 -3.48 0.65 17.07
N ASP A 221 -2.88 0.59 15.90
CA ASP A 221 -3.23 -0.40 14.88
C ASP A 221 -2.88 -1.83 15.31
N LEU A 222 -1.79 -2.02 16.05
CA LEU A 222 -1.47 -3.31 16.67
C LEU A 222 -2.51 -3.70 17.72
N GLN A 223 -2.77 -2.79 18.65
CA GLN A 223 -3.55 -3.08 19.87
C GLN A 223 -5.05 -3.23 19.62
N ARG A 224 -5.60 -2.54 18.60
CA ARG A 224 -6.99 -2.73 18.21
C ARG A 224 -7.26 -4.11 17.58
N ALA A 225 -6.24 -4.84 17.16
CA ALA A 225 -6.35 -6.06 16.36
C ALA A 225 -7.27 -5.85 15.14
N ASP A 226 -8.37 -6.61 15.02
CA ASP A 226 -9.39 -6.44 13.97
C ASP A 226 -10.58 -5.54 14.41
N GLY A 227 -10.51 -4.97 15.62
CA GLY A 227 -11.55 -4.10 16.17
C GLY A 227 -11.53 -2.69 15.60
N LEU A 228 -12.64 -1.97 15.84
CA LEU A 228 -12.78 -0.55 15.51
C LEU A 228 -12.46 0.37 16.69
N SER A 229 -11.98 -0.17 17.80
CA SER A 229 -11.61 0.64 18.96
C SER A 229 -10.57 -0.06 19.82
N TRP A 230 -9.81 0.74 20.54
CA TRP A 230 -8.89 0.31 21.59
C TRP A 230 -8.99 1.24 22.80
N ARG A 231 -9.26 0.68 23.96
CA ARG A 231 -9.30 1.40 25.24
C ARG A 231 -8.15 0.95 26.12
N THR A 232 -7.45 1.91 26.74
CA THR A 232 -6.32 1.63 27.60
C THR A 232 -6.10 2.75 28.62
N ASP A 233 -5.22 2.52 29.58
CA ASP A 233 -4.75 3.56 30.50
C ASP A 233 -3.80 4.54 29.80
N LEU A 234 -3.89 5.84 30.11
CA LEU A 234 -3.09 6.89 29.48
C LEU A 234 -1.58 6.74 29.78
N PHE A 235 -1.23 6.25 30.95
CA PHE A 235 0.18 6.01 31.31
C PHE A 235 0.74 4.80 30.56
N ALA A 236 -0.09 3.78 30.26
CA ALA A 236 0.31 2.68 29.40
C ALA A 236 0.67 3.18 27.99
N VAL A 237 -0.13 4.10 27.43
CA VAL A 237 0.21 4.76 26.15
C VAL A 237 1.51 5.54 26.25
N ARG A 238 1.69 6.35 27.32
CA ARG A 238 2.93 7.11 27.58
C ARG A 238 4.16 6.21 27.53
N ASP A 239 4.09 5.07 28.20
CA ASP A 239 5.24 4.18 28.36
C ASP A 239 5.57 3.44 27.07
N GLN A 240 4.55 2.98 26.33
CA GLN A 240 4.71 2.31 25.03
C GLN A 240 5.14 3.27 23.90
N ILE A 241 4.88 4.58 24.05
CA ILE A 241 5.28 5.63 23.08
C ILE A 241 6.55 6.37 23.48
N PRO A 242 7.32 5.95 24.42
CA PRO A 242 8.37 6.57 25.23
C PRO A 242 8.25 8.09 25.45
N LEU A 243 7.15 8.53 26.03
CA LEU A 243 6.96 9.92 26.46
C LEU A 243 7.49 10.14 27.86
N ASP A 244 8.26 11.24 28.06
CA ASP A 244 8.90 11.57 29.34
C ASP A 244 8.03 12.55 30.18
N TYR A 245 6.72 12.27 30.30
CA TYR A 245 5.80 13.13 31.06
C TYR A 245 5.23 12.42 32.27
N THR A 246 5.11 13.18 33.37
CA THR A 246 4.65 12.63 34.66
C THR A 246 3.15 12.87 34.89
N TYR A 247 2.58 13.92 34.34
CA TYR A 247 1.20 14.31 34.60
C TYR A 247 0.26 14.03 33.41
N PRO A 248 -0.98 13.54 33.64
CA PRO A 248 -1.95 13.26 32.59
C PRO A 248 -2.17 14.43 31.63
N SER A 249 -2.26 15.67 32.14
CA SER A 249 -2.45 16.87 31.34
C SER A 249 -1.30 17.14 30.35
N GLN A 250 -0.07 16.82 30.75
CA GLN A 250 1.09 16.95 29.87
C GLN A 250 1.10 15.88 28.78
N ILE A 251 0.70 14.66 29.12
CA ILE A 251 0.59 13.53 28.17
C ILE A 251 -0.50 13.86 27.15
N LYS A 252 -1.71 14.25 27.59
CA LYS A 252 -2.83 14.66 26.72
C LYS A 252 -2.38 15.76 25.73
N ARG A 253 -1.74 16.82 26.24
CA ARG A 253 -1.22 17.93 25.41
C ARG A 253 -0.15 17.48 24.40
N ALA A 254 0.73 16.54 24.79
CA ALA A 254 1.74 16.02 23.88
C ALA A 254 1.12 15.18 22.74
N LEU A 255 0.07 14.41 23.04
CA LEU A 255 -0.64 13.57 22.09
C LEU A 255 -1.57 14.34 21.14
N GLU A 256 -2.06 15.53 21.55
CA GLU A 256 -3.09 16.31 20.84
C GLU A 256 -2.79 16.50 19.35
N LYS A 257 -1.57 16.92 19.00
CA LYS A 257 -1.17 17.14 17.61
C LYS A 257 -1.11 15.83 16.82
N ALA A 258 -0.69 14.75 17.47
CA ALA A 258 -0.64 13.45 16.83
C ALA A 258 -2.04 12.88 16.59
N HIS A 259 -2.97 13.07 17.53
CA HIS A 259 -4.37 12.72 17.33
C HIS A 259 -4.96 13.50 16.15
N SER A 260 -4.77 14.83 16.11
CA SER A 260 -5.26 15.67 15.01
C SER A 260 -4.71 15.22 13.65
N GLU A 261 -3.42 14.89 13.55
CA GLU A 261 -2.85 14.38 12.29
C GLU A 261 -3.46 13.02 11.89
N LEU A 262 -3.66 12.12 12.84
CA LEU A 262 -4.25 10.80 12.57
C LEU A 262 -5.73 10.87 12.22
N GLU A 263 -6.48 11.83 12.79
CA GLU A 263 -7.87 12.13 12.45
C GLU A 263 -7.96 12.76 11.06
N GLU A 264 -7.14 13.77 10.77
CA GLU A 264 -7.06 14.44 9.46
C GLU A 264 -6.72 13.46 8.33
N LYS A 265 -5.84 12.50 8.61
CA LYS A 265 -5.45 11.45 7.67
C LYS A 265 -6.44 10.28 7.60
N GLY A 266 -7.50 10.30 8.40
CA GLY A 266 -8.59 9.32 8.37
C GLY A 266 -8.28 7.95 8.99
N PHE A 267 -7.26 7.84 9.83
CA PHE A 267 -7.00 6.64 10.64
C PHE A 267 -7.92 6.61 11.86
N LEU A 268 -7.92 7.69 12.66
CA LEU A 268 -8.82 7.85 13.81
C LEU A 268 -10.10 8.55 13.37
N SER A 269 -11.22 8.13 13.91
CA SER A 269 -12.51 8.86 13.83
C SER A 269 -12.77 9.71 15.05
N GLU A 270 -12.22 9.31 16.21
CA GLU A 270 -12.46 9.99 17.48
C GLU A 270 -11.46 9.52 18.55
N VAL A 271 -11.10 10.41 19.48
CA VAL A 271 -10.33 10.10 20.68
C VAL A 271 -11.05 10.65 21.90
N GLU A 272 -11.42 9.79 22.84
CA GLU A 272 -12.11 10.15 24.08
C GLU A 272 -11.20 9.89 25.29
N TYR A 273 -11.27 10.79 26.28
CA TYR A 273 -10.62 10.60 27.57
C TYR A 273 -11.67 10.48 28.67
N GLU A 274 -11.50 9.50 29.54
CA GLU A 274 -12.40 9.27 30.67
C GLU A 274 -11.57 9.20 31.95
N GLU A 275 -11.98 9.97 32.95
CA GLU A 275 -11.38 9.87 34.29
C GLU A 275 -12.16 8.86 35.11
N LEU A 276 -11.46 7.83 35.60
CA LEU A 276 -12.05 6.73 36.35
C LEU A 276 -12.09 7.08 37.85
N GLU A 277 -12.88 6.33 38.62
CA GLU A 277 -13.10 6.56 40.05
C GLU A 277 -11.83 6.47 40.90
N ASP A 278 -10.80 5.76 40.42
CA ASP A 278 -9.48 5.60 41.06
C ASP A 278 -8.48 6.71 40.72
N ASN A 279 -8.94 7.81 40.07
CA ASN A 279 -8.13 8.90 39.53
C ASN A 279 -7.18 8.48 38.38
N THR A 280 -7.34 7.31 37.77
CA THR A 280 -6.65 6.97 36.54
C THR A 280 -7.37 7.60 35.34
N THR A 281 -6.64 7.88 34.26
CA THR A 281 -7.22 8.38 33.02
C THR A 281 -7.17 7.30 31.97
N SER A 282 -8.34 6.89 31.50
CA SER A 282 -8.50 6.01 30.34
C SER A 282 -8.53 6.81 29.05
N VAL A 283 -8.00 6.28 27.97
CA VAL A 283 -8.14 6.80 26.62
C VAL A 283 -8.76 5.75 25.72
N LEU A 284 -9.76 6.17 24.94
CA LEU A 284 -10.42 5.35 23.93
C LEU A 284 -10.11 5.90 22.55
N TYR A 285 -9.46 5.11 21.75
CA TYR A 285 -9.22 5.37 20.32
C TYR A 285 -10.31 4.68 19.49
N ARG A 286 -11.01 5.43 18.64
CA ARG A 286 -11.92 4.89 17.64
C ARG A 286 -11.30 4.98 16.26
N ILE A 287 -11.27 3.87 15.57
CA ILE A 287 -10.67 3.76 14.24
C ILE A 287 -11.75 4.02 13.18
N SER A 288 -11.40 4.75 12.14
CA SER A 288 -12.27 4.95 10.99
C SER A 288 -12.68 3.60 10.37
N PRO A 289 -13.99 3.33 10.24
CA PRO A 289 -14.45 2.10 9.59
C PRO A 289 -13.96 1.97 8.14
N LEU A 290 -13.79 3.11 7.46
CA LEU A 290 -13.25 3.13 6.10
C LEU A 290 -11.79 2.66 6.08
N PHE A 291 -10.96 3.19 6.99
CA PHE A 291 -9.56 2.75 7.11
C PHE A 291 -9.46 1.26 7.44
N ALA A 292 -10.24 0.78 8.41
CA ALA A 292 -10.22 -0.63 8.80
C ALA A 292 -10.63 -1.57 7.65
N ARG A 293 -11.64 -1.20 6.85
CA ARG A 293 -12.04 -1.97 5.66
C ARG A 293 -10.93 -2.01 4.61
N ARG A 294 -10.33 -0.85 4.32
CA ARG A 294 -9.22 -0.75 3.38
C ARG A 294 -8.05 -1.63 3.80
N GLN A 295 -7.61 -1.53 5.06
CA GLN A 295 -6.51 -2.35 5.56
C GLN A 295 -6.85 -3.84 5.46
N LYS A 296 -8.08 -4.24 5.80
CA LYS A 296 -8.52 -5.62 5.67
C LYS A 296 -8.53 -6.09 4.22
N ALA A 297 -8.93 -5.24 3.30
CA ALA A 297 -8.87 -5.55 1.86
C ALA A 297 -7.42 -5.72 1.38
N LEU A 298 -6.47 -4.88 1.86
CA LEU A 298 -5.04 -5.03 1.59
C LEU A 298 -4.47 -6.37 2.12
N GLU A 299 -4.85 -6.78 3.33
CA GLU A 299 -4.44 -8.06 3.91
C GLU A 299 -4.94 -9.27 3.12
N LEU A 300 -6.08 -9.13 2.44
CA LEU A 300 -6.75 -10.22 1.71
C LEU A 300 -6.43 -10.24 0.21
N SER A 301 -5.81 -9.21 -0.33
CA SER A 301 -5.56 -9.04 -1.76
C SER A 301 -4.14 -9.40 -2.17
N GLY A 302 -3.96 -9.88 -3.41
CA GLY A 302 -2.66 -10.07 -4.05
C GLY A 302 -2.30 -8.92 -5.00
N THR A 303 -3.31 -8.21 -5.53
CA THR A 303 -3.15 -7.09 -6.47
C THR A 303 -4.01 -5.89 -6.08
N PRO A 304 -3.67 -4.66 -6.54
CA PRO A 304 -4.49 -3.47 -6.29
C PRO A 304 -5.94 -3.60 -6.80
N GLN A 305 -6.15 -4.28 -7.92
CA GLN A 305 -7.48 -4.51 -8.48
C GLN A 305 -8.30 -5.47 -7.61
N GLU A 306 -7.68 -6.53 -7.10
CA GLU A 306 -8.32 -7.44 -6.12
C GLU A 306 -8.65 -6.70 -4.82
N MET A 307 -7.73 -5.87 -4.33
CA MET A 307 -7.95 -5.06 -3.14
C MET A 307 -9.19 -4.17 -3.29
N PHE A 308 -9.31 -3.47 -4.40
CA PHE A 308 -10.45 -2.59 -4.68
C PHE A 308 -11.76 -3.39 -4.77
N ALA A 309 -11.74 -4.55 -5.43
CA ALA A 309 -12.91 -5.42 -5.52
C ALA A 309 -13.33 -5.98 -4.16
N ILE A 310 -12.38 -6.44 -3.33
CA ILE A 310 -12.64 -6.94 -1.97
C ILE A 310 -13.23 -5.82 -1.11
N GLU A 311 -12.62 -4.62 -1.11
CA GLU A 311 -13.12 -3.47 -0.35
C GLU A 311 -14.55 -3.09 -0.79
N ARG A 312 -14.80 -3.04 -2.10
CA ARG A 312 -16.11 -2.71 -2.64
C ARG A 312 -17.20 -3.70 -2.20
N LEU A 313 -16.91 -5.01 -2.21
CA LEU A 313 -17.82 -6.02 -1.69
C LEU A 313 -18.04 -5.91 -0.17
N MET A 314 -16.99 -5.61 0.60
CA MET A 314 -17.09 -5.41 2.04
C MET A 314 -17.91 -4.17 2.41
N ARG A 315 -17.89 -3.13 1.60
CA ARG A 315 -18.73 -1.92 1.73
C ARG A 315 -20.22 -2.28 1.68
N GLU A 316 -20.59 -3.26 0.84
CA GLU A 316 -21.96 -3.79 0.76
C GLU A 316 -22.32 -4.80 1.88
N GLY A 317 -21.41 -4.99 2.84
CA GLY A 317 -21.58 -5.87 4.00
C GLY A 317 -21.19 -7.34 3.76
N VAL A 318 -20.50 -7.66 2.67
CA VAL A 318 -19.94 -9.00 2.47
C VAL A 318 -18.75 -9.18 3.42
N ARG A 319 -18.65 -10.34 4.09
CA ARG A 319 -17.52 -10.66 4.97
C ARG A 319 -16.22 -10.74 4.17
N GLY A 320 -15.11 -10.25 4.73
CA GLY A 320 -13.81 -10.17 4.05
C GLY A 320 -13.34 -11.49 3.44
N ASP A 321 -13.41 -12.61 4.18
CA ASP A 321 -13.04 -13.94 3.66
C ASP A 321 -13.91 -14.34 2.46
N THR A 322 -15.23 -14.09 2.55
CA THR A 322 -16.16 -14.36 1.46
C THR A 322 -15.89 -13.46 0.25
N ALA A 323 -15.57 -12.19 0.48
CA ALA A 323 -15.22 -11.25 -0.59
C ALA A 323 -13.94 -11.68 -1.32
N ARG A 324 -12.91 -12.07 -0.57
CA ARG A 324 -11.68 -12.65 -1.13
C ARG A 324 -11.97 -13.90 -1.98
N ASP A 325 -12.72 -14.86 -1.43
CA ASP A 325 -13.07 -16.09 -2.14
C ASP A 325 -13.83 -15.82 -3.44
N LEU A 326 -14.72 -14.82 -3.44
CA LEU A 326 -15.44 -14.40 -4.64
C LEU A 326 -14.50 -13.80 -5.68
N VAL A 327 -13.60 -12.92 -5.26
CA VAL A 327 -12.63 -12.27 -6.15
C VAL A 327 -11.66 -13.27 -6.74
N VAL A 328 -11.11 -14.18 -5.94
CA VAL A 328 -10.22 -15.25 -6.41
C VAL A 328 -10.93 -16.22 -7.36
N SER A 329 -12.19 -16.58 -7.06
CA SER A 329 -12.93 -17.58 -7.84
C SER A 329 -13.59 -17.05 -9.11
N HIS A 330 -13.94 -15.78 -9.14
CA HIS A 330 -14.76 -15.16 -10.21
C HIS A 330 -14.09 -13.95 -10.88
N GLY A 331 -12.91 -13.54 -10.40
CA GLY A 331 -12.19 -12.36 -10.90
C GLY A 331 -12.68 -11.04 -10.31
N ALA A 332 -11.75 -10.08 -10.18
CA ALA A 332 -12.02 -8.77 -9.60
C ALA A 332 -13.01 -7.96 -10.45
N GLU A 333 -12.84 -7.95 -11.77
CA GLU A 333 -13.73 -7.22 -12.71
C GLU A 333 -15.18 -7.64 -12.60
N ARG A 334 -15.41 -8.95 -12.57
CA ARG A 334 -16.78 -9.48 -12.44
C ARG A 334 -17.40 -9.09 -11.10
N CYS A 335 -16.63 -9.16 -10.03
CA CYS A 335 -17.10 -8.76 -8.69
C CYS A 335 -17.48 -7.29 -8.63
N LEU A 336 -16.67 -6.41 -9.24
CA LEU A 336 -16.93 -4.99 -9.34
C LEU A 336 -18.19 -4.70 -10.16
N LEU A 337 -18.34 -5.32 -11.32
CA LEU A 337 -19.50 -5.16 -12.18
C LEU A 337 -20.82 -5.47 -11.45
N TYR A 338 -20.87 -6.58 -10.69
CA TYR A 338 -22.05 -6.90 -9.87
C TYR A 338 -22.28 -5.89 -8.73
N ALA A 339 -21.22 -5.37 -8.14
CA ALA A 339 -21.33 -4.38 -7.05
C ALA A 339 -21.80 -2.99 -7.54
N GLU A 340 -21.45 -2.62 -8.77
CA GLU A 340 -21.91 -1.38 -9.42
C GLU A 340 -23.37 -1.46 -9.86
N THR A 341 -23.77 -2.57 -10.45
CA THR A 341 -25.17 -2.79 -10.86
C THR A 341 -26.13 -2.89 -9.68
N LEU A 342 -25.64 -3.15 -8.48
CA LEU A 342 -26.45 -3.18 -7.27
C LEU A 342 -27.08 -1.84 -6.93
N ASP A 343 -26.40 -0.73 -7.21
CA ASP A 343 -26.88 0.62 -6.92
C ASP A 343 -28.06 1.02 -7.85
N ALA A 344 -28.16 0.41 -9.03
CA ALA A 344 -29.26 0.58 -9.95
C ALA A 344 -30.52 -0.28 -9.62
N GLN A 345 -30.42 -1.20 -8.64
CA GLN A 345 -31.50 -2.11 -8.28
C GLN A 345 -32.22 -1.68 -7.00
N GLU A 346 -33.48 -1.27 -7.13
CA GLU A 346 -34.32 -0.93 -5.98
C GLU A 346 -34.93 -2.18 -5.30
N GLY A 347 -35.12 -2.12 -3.98
CA GLY A 347 -35.85 -3.13 -3.22
C GLY A 347 -35.05 -4.30 -2.68
N ILE A 348 -33.72 -4.29 -2.77
CA ILE A 348 -32.87 -5.34 -2.20
C ILE A 348 -32.75 -5.16 -0.68
N ARG A 349 -33.36 -6.06 0.10
CA ARG A 349 -33.33 -6.02 1.57
C ARG A 349 -31.98 -6.37 2.18
N ASN A 350 -31.21 -7.26 1.54
CA ASN A 350 -29.90 -7.71 2.02
C ASN A 350 -28.92 -7.69 0.84
N ARG A 351 -28.20 -6.59 0.71
CA ARG A 351 -27.26 -6.31 -0.38
C ARG A 351 -26.12 -7.34 -0.39
N ALA A 352 -25.56 -7.67 0.76
CA ALA A 352 -24.48 -8.65 0.89
C ALA A 352 -24.87 -10.05 0.39
N SER A 353 -25.99 -10.58 0.88
CA SER A 353 -26.47 -11.90 0.48
C SER A 353 -26.86 -11.97 -1.00
N PHE A 354 -27.41 -10.87 -1.52
CA PHE A 354 -27.75 -10.76 -2.94
C PHE A 354 -26.47 -10.81 -3.80
N LEU A 355 -25.47 -9.98 -3.49
CA LEU A 355 -24.19 -9.96 -4.21
C LEU A 355 -23.50 -11.31 -4.23
N VAL A 356 -23.36 -11.96 -3.07
CA VAL A 356 -22.77 -13.30 -2.98
C VAL A 356 -23.50 -14.30 -3.88
N SER A 357 -24.83 -14.25 -3.89
CA SER A 357 -25.63 -15.15 -4.72
C SER A 357 -25.54 -14.81 -6.21
N ALA A 358 -25.57 -13.53 -6.55
CA ALA A 358 -25.51 -13.05 -7.93
C ALA A 358 -24.15 -13.38 -8.59
N ILE A 359 -23.05 -13.15 -7.88
CA ILE A 359 -21.70 -13.44 -8.38
C ILE A 359 -21.52 -14.96 -8.55
N ARG A 360 -21.88 -15.75 -7.54
CA ARG A 360 -21.72 -17.23 -7.59
C ARG A 360 -22.57 -17.88 -8.67
N LYS A 361 -23.81 -17.45 -8.83
CA LYS A 361 -24.77 -18.06 -9.77
C LYS A 361 -24.74 -17.42 -11.15
N GLY A 362 -24.06 -16.30 -11.31
CA GLY A 362 -23.98 -15.57 -12.58
C GLY A 362 -25.36 -15.03 -13.00
N TYR A 363 -26.02 -14.28 -12.12
CA TYR A 363 -27.30 -13.66 -12.49
C TYR A 363 -27.10 -12.74 -13.68
N ALA A 364 -28.10 -12.68 -14.59
CA ALA A 364 -28.08 -11.72 -15.66
C ALA A 364 -28.03 -10.31 -15.08
N LEU A 365 -27.05 -9.54 -15.52
CA LEU A 365 -26.96 -8.12 -15.15
C LEU A 365 -28.09 -7.37 -15.88
N PRO A 366 -28.72 -6.37 -15.25
CA PRO A 366 -29.66 -5.50 -15.96
C PRO A 366 -28.90 -4.85 -17.11
N GLU A 367 -29.49 -4.88 -18.29
CA GLU A 367 -28.97 -4.13 -19.43
C GLU A 367 -28.94 -2.64 -19.05
N PRO A 368 -27.86 -1.90 -19.39
CA PRO A 368 -27.86 -0.47 -19.19
C PRO A 368 -29.10 0.13 -19.88
N PRO A 369 -29.74 1.15 -19.28
CA PRO A 369 -30.90 1.76 -19.87
C PRO A 369 -30.56 2.18 -21.29
N ASP A 370 -31.40 1.74 -22.28
CA ASP A 370 -31.27 1.96 -23.70
C ASP A 370 -30.80 3.40 -23.99
N GLN A 371 -29.58 3.52 -24.45
CA GLN A 371 -29.21 4.69 -25.23
C GLN A 371 -29.97 4.52 -26.55
N GLU A 372 -30.94 5.39 -26.79
CA GLU A 372 -31.63 5.46 -28.08
C GLU A 372 -30.61 5.38 -29.22
N PRO A 373 -30.78 4.48 -30.19
CA PRO A 373 -29.88 4.41 -31.32
C PRO A 373 -29.97 5.73 -32.07
N LEU A 374 -28.90 6.50 -32.10
CA LEU A 374 -28.74 7.59 -33.05
C LEU A 374 -28.74 6.97 -34.44
N GLU A 375 -29.85 7.05 -35.13
CA GLU A 375 -29.97 6.61 -36.53
C GLU A 375 -28.96 7.37 -37.40
N PRO A 376 -28.07 6.67 -38.10
CA PRO A 376 -27.24 7.32 -39.09
C PRO A 376 -28.05 7.54 -40.37
N SER A 377 -28.49 8.76 -40.58
CA SER A 377 -29.02 9.18 -41.90
C SER A 377 -27.85 9.29 -42.88
N PHE A 378 -27.62 8.25 -43.65
CA PHE A 378 -26.87 8.33 -44.90
C PHE A 378 -27.65 7.64 -46.01
N GLU A 379 -28.10 8.43 -46.96
CA GLU A 379 -28.68 7.99 -48.24
C GLU A 379 -27.66 7.14 -48.98
N SER A 380 -28.06 5.91 -49.26
CA SER A 380 -27.30 4.98 -50.08
C SER A 380 -27.75 5.07 -51.52
N SER A 381 -26.86 5.41 -52.42
CA SER A 381 -27.05 5.19 -53.86
C SER A 381 -26.57 3.78 -54.23
N VAL A 382 -27.49 3.06 -54.81
CA VAL A 382 -27.43 1.69 -55.32
C VAL A 382 -26.47 1.57 -56.51
N ILE A 383 -25.62 0.54 -56.53
CA ILE A 383 -25.23 -0.14 -57.77
C ILE A 383 -25.18 -1.65 -57.49
N SER A 384 -26.03 -2.36 -58.20
CA SER A 384 -26.12 -3.81 -58.29
C SER A 384 -24.99 -4.39 -59.13
N HIS A 385 -24.45 -5.54 -58.79
CA HIS A 385 -24.10 -6.57 -59.78
C HIS A 385 -24.12 -7.99 -59.14
N GLU A 386 -24.86 -8.86 -59.83
CA GLU A 386 -25.02 -10.30 -59.63
C GLU A 386 -23.72 -11.05 -59.92
N ALA A 387 -23.43 -12.14 -59.21
CA ALA A 387 -23.36 -13.52 -59.74
C ALA A 387 -22.70 -14.50 -58.73
N ASN A 388 -23.50 -15.34 -58.21
CA ASN A 388 -23.47 -16.81 -58.18
C ASN A 388 -22.09 -17.53 -58.29
N GLN A 389 -21.70 -18.30 -57.24
CA GLN A 389 -21.39 -19.74 -57.35
C GLN A 389 -21.08 -20.36 -55.96
N GLN A 390 -21.70 -21.51 -55.76
CA GLN A 390 -21.58 -22.43 -54.60
C GLN A 390 -20.17 -23.01 -54.54
N THR A 391 -19.63 -23.14 -53.33
CA THR A 391 -18.73 -24.25 -52.95
C THR A 391 -18.77 -24.44 -51.44
N GLU A 392 -18.68 -25.72 -51.03
CA GLU A 392 -18.87 -26.28 -49.69
C GLU A 392 -17.85 -25.80 -48.60
N PRO A 393 -18.17 -26.00 -47.30
CA PRO A 393 -17.43 -25.35 -46.23
C PRO A 393 -16.17 -26.14 -45.84
N HIS A 394 -15.04 -25.47 -45.85
CA HIS A 394 -13.84 -25.85 -45.07
C HIS A 394 -13.88 -25.29 -43.65
N PRO A 395 -13.26 -25.96 -42.66
CA PRO A 395 -13.25 -25.50 -41.29
C PRO A 395 -12.43 -24.19 -41.15
N PRO A 396 -12.76 -23.33 -40.17
CA PRO A 396 -12.12 -22.02 -40.07
C PRO A 396 -10.64 -22.15 -39.66
N GLU A 397 -9.80 -21.56 -40.50
CA GLU A 397 -8.41 -21.28 -40.14
C GLU A 397 -8.38 -20.20 -39.05
N ASP A 398 -7.42 -20.32 -38.14
CA ASP A 398 -7.16 -19.39 -37.05
C ASP A 398 -7.04 -17.95 -37.55
N PRO A 399 -7.66 -16.95 -36.88
CA PRO A 399 -7.44 -15.57 -37.22
C PRO A 399 -6.00 -15.18 -36.96
N GLU A 400 -5.32 -14.73 -38.00
CA GLU A 400 -3.98 -14.15 -37.94
C GLU A 400 -3.88 -13.13 -36.79
N ALA A 401 -2.93 -13.37 -35.89
CA ALA A 401 -2.57 -12.45 -34.84
C ALA A 401 -2.09 -11.12 -35.47
N PHE A 402 -2.83 -10.07 -35.25
CA PHE A 402 -2.41 -8.72 -35.64
C PHE A 402 -1.17 -8.36 -34.80
N PRO A 403 -0.09 -7.85 -35.40
CA PRO A 403 1.07 -7.38 -34.64
C PRO A 403 0.64 -6.24 -33.71
N PRO A 404 1.29 -6.10 -32.53
CA PRO A 404 0.99 -5.02 -31.60
C PRO A 404 1.13 -3.67 -32.31
N PRO A 405 0.26 -2.68 -32.02
CA PRO A 405 0.34 -1.37 -32.65
C PRO A 405 1.69 -0.75 -32.34
N THR A 406 2.37 -0.34 -33.39
CA THR A 406 3.64 0.41 -33.27
C THR A 406 3.31 1.79 -32.71
N PRO A 407 3.89 2.20 -31.58
CA PRO A 407 3.66 3.55 -31.03
C PRO A 407 4.07 4.61 -32.05
N ASP A 408 3.22 5.58 -32.32
CA ASP A 408 3.61 6.78 -33.05
C ASP A 408 4.44 7.67 -32.10
N ALA A 409 5.71 7.88 -32.40
CA ALA A 409 6.62 8.64 -31.56
C ALA A 409 6.11 10.08 -31.29
N ALA A 410 5.43 10.70 -32.24
CA ALA A 410 4.86 12.04 -32.09
C ALA A 410 3.62 12.02 -31.18
N ALA A 411 2.79 10.97 -31.27
CA ALA A 411 1.64 10.77 -30.42
C ALA A 411 2.08 10.50 -28.96
N ASP A 412 3.12 9.72 -28.75
CA ASP A 412 3.64 9.38 -27.42
C ASP A 412 4.30 10.58 -26.72
N GLU A 413 4.99 11.43 -27.48
CA GLU A 413 5.54 12.69 -26.98
C GLU A 413 4.44 13.67 -26.56
N LEU A 414 3.37 13.78 -27.35
CA LEU A 414 2.19 14.59 -27.01
C LEU A 414 1.47 14.03 -25.80
N TRP A 415 1.25 12.72 -25.74
CA TRP A 415 0.60 12.05 -24.61
C TRP A 415 1.35 12.30 -23.29
N THR A 416 2.66 12.22 -23.32
CA THR A 416 3.52 12.51 -22.17
C THR A 416 3.34 13.96 -21.68
N ARG A 417 3.27 14.93 -22.60
CA ARG A 417 3.01 16.34 -22.24
C ARG A 417 1.60 16.54 -21.68
N VAL A 418 0.59 15.92 -22.28
CA VAL A 418 -0.80 15.97 -21.79
C VAL A 418 -0.88 15.45 -20.36
N LEU A 419 -0.25 14.32 -20.04
CA LEU A 419 -0.20 13.78 -18.69
C LEU A 419 0.56 14.69 -17.70
N GLN A 420 1.66 15.32 -18.13
CA GLN A 420 2.41 16.27 -17.30
C GLN A 420 1.59 17.54 -17.01
N ASN A 421 0.91 18.08 -18.00
CA ASN A 421 0.12 19.31 -17.85
C ASN A 421 -1.24 19.07 -17.18
N ALA A 422 -1.74 17.83 -17.19
CA ALA A 422 -2.91 17.42 -16.43
C ALA A 422 -2.64 17.27 -14.92
N GLU A 423 -1.38 17.37 -14.44
CA GLU A 423 -1.03 17.24 -13.02
C GLU A 423 -1.72 18.24 -12.09
N GLY A 424 -2.24 19.34 -12.60
CA GLY A 424 -3.03 20.31 -11.84
C GLY A 424 -4.53 20.00 -11.79
N GLU A 425 -5.05 19.23 -12.75
CA GLU A 425 -6.46 18.87 -12.88
C GLU A 425 -6.74 17.39 -12.58
N ILE A 426 -5.73 16.54 -12.78
CA ILE A 426 -5.76 15.10 -12.46
C ILE A 426 -4.77 14.84 -11.32
N ASP A 427 -5.25 14.30 -10.21
CA ASP A 427 -4.41 13.93 -9.06
C ASP A 427 -3.31 12.96 -9.52
N ALA A 428 -2.07 13.19 -9.07
CA ALA A 428 -0.91 12.35 -9.39
C ALA A 428 -1.13 10.86 -9.06
N SER A 429 -2.05 10.56 -8.14
CA SER A 429 -2.49 9.20 -7.79
C SER A 429 -3.26 8.48 -8.91
N LEU A 430 -3.74 9.21 -9.92
CA LEU A 430 -4.54 8.65 -11.01
C LEU A 430 -3.70 8.26 -12.24
N ARG A 431 -2.39 8.50 -12.23
CA ARG A 431 -1.45 8.14 -13.32
C ARG A 431 -1.37 6.65 -13.60
N VAL A 432 -1.75 5.80 -12.63
CA VAL A 432 -1.76 4.34 -12.80
C VAL A 432 -2.77 3.87 -13.84
N TRP A 433 -3.87 4.59 -14.00
CA TRP A 433 -4.84 4.28 -15.04
C TRP A 433 -4.28 4.47 -16.47
N PHE A 434 -3.16 5.19 -16.55
CA PHE A 434 -2.41 5.41 -17.78
C PHE A 434 -1.15 4.52 -17.85
N ALA A 435 -0.88 3.68 -16.84
CA ALA A 435 0.16 2.66 -16.91
C ALA A 435 -0.23 1.58 -17.92
N GLY A 436 0.60 1.39 -18.96
CA GLY A 436 0.28 0.50 -20.08
C GLY A 436 -0.62 1.13 -21.16
N VAL A 437 -0.99 2.41 -21.01
CA VAL A 437 -1.60 3.19 -22.09
C VAL A 437 -0.51 3.66 -23.04
N THR A 438 -0.69 3.37 -24.32
CA THR A 438 0.22 3.81 -25.39
C THR A 438 -0.55 4.71 -26.37
N ALA A 439 0.05 5.82 -26.78
CA ALA A 439 -0.50 6.64 -27.84
C ALA A 439 -0.19 5.99 -29.19
N VAL A 440 -1.23 5.77 -30.00
CA VAL A 440 -1.13 4.97 -31.23
C VAL A 440 -1.35 5.76 -32.51
N ASP A 441 -2.00 6.92 -32.44
CA ASP A 441 -2.26 7.74 -33.59
C ASP A 441 -2.47 9.20 -33.22
N LEU A 442 -1.86 10.10 -33.97
CA LEU A 442 -1.99 11.55 -33.83
C LEU A 442 -2.63 12.15 -35.10
N GLY A 443 -3.90 12.51 -34.99
CA GLY A 443 -4.61 13.29 -36.04
C GLY A 443 -4.42 14.79 -35.86
N SER A 444 -4.93 15.56 -36.81
CA SER A 444 -4.86 17.05 -36.80
C SER A 444 -5.60 17.67 -35.58
N GLU A 445 -6.66 17.03 -35.11
CA GLU A 445 -7.52 17.48 -33.99
C GLU A 445 -7.91 16.33 -33.07
N SER A 446 -7.16 15.22 -33.10
CA SER A 446 -7.46 14.06 -32.24
C SER A 446 -6.21 13.29 -31.88
N LEU A 447 -6.16 12.81 -30.61
CA LEU A 447 -5.18 11.87 -30.14
C LEU A 447 -5.87 10.54 -29.86
N THR A 448 -5.33 9.43 -30.38
CA THR A 448 -5.83 8.09 -30.10
C THR A 448 -4.88 7.37 -29.16
N ILE A 449 -5.39 6.90 -28.03
CA ILE A 449 -4.65 6.10 -27.06
C ILE A 449 -5.20 4.67 -27.01
N SER A 450 -4.33 3.70 -26.84
CA SER A 450 -4.65 2.28 -26.68
C SER A 450 -4.52 1.89 -25.23
N VAL A 451 -5.51 1.19 -24.70
CA VAL A 451 -5.58 0.71 -23.31
C VAL A 451 -5.66 -0.81 -23.27
N PRO A 452 -5.15 -1.45 -22.19
CA PRO A 452 -5.04 -2.91 -22.13
C PRO A 452 -6.39 -3.63 -21.94
N THR A 453 -7.42 -2.97 -21.42
CA THR A 453 -8.71 -3.61 -21.11
C THR A 453 -9.91 -2.73 -21.47
N PRO A 454 -11.08 -3.33 -21.79
CA PRO A 454 -12.33 -2.58 -22.00
C PRO A 454 -12.70 -1.71 -20.78
N PHE A 455 -12.42 -2.19 -19.58
CA PHE A 455 -12.67 -1.46 -18.35
C PHE A 455 -11.82 -0.18 -18.25
N ALA A 456 -10.53 -0.26 -18.57
CA ALA A 456 -9.67 0.93 -18.61
C ALA A 456 -10.18 1.97 -19.62
N LYS A 457 -10.72 1.51 -20.75
CA LYS A 457 -11.37 2.38 -21.74
C LYS A 457 -12.56 3.13 -21.13
N ASP A 458 -13.53 2.41 -20.61
CA ASP A 458 -14.76 2.99 -20.07
C ASP A 458 -14.47 3.94 -18.90
N TYR A 459 -13.50 3.57 -18.07
CA TYR A 459 -13.09 4.37 -16.94
C TYR A 459 -12.40 5.67 -17.35
N ILE A 460 -11.49 5.62 -18.33
CA ILE A 460 -10.82 6.81 -18.87
C ILE A 460 -11.84 7.70 -19.61
N GLU A 461 -12.73 7.13 -20.41
CA GLU A 461 -13.75 7.88 -21.13
C GLU A 461 -14.74 8.57 -20.22
N THR A 462 -15.18 7.90 -19.16
CA THR A 462 -16.19 8.45 -18.24
C THR A 462 -15.60 9.48 -17.27
N ARG A 463 -14.38 9.26 -16.80
CA ARG A 463 -13.83 10.00 -15.66
C ARG A 463 -12.78 11.03 -16.03
N PHE A 464 -11.93 10.73 -17.00
CA PHE A 464 -10.76 11.56 -17.31
C PHE A 464 -10.86 12.26 -18.67
N LYS A 465 -11.63 11.73 -19.58
CA LYS A 465 -11.73 12.29 -20.93
C LYS A 465 -12.02 13.79 -20.95
N PRO A 466 -12.97 14.35 -20.17
CA PRO A 466 -13.21 15.80 -20.18
C PRO A 466 -12.01 16.63 -19.71
N ALA A 467 -11.29 16.17 -18.68
CA ALA A 467 -10.11 16.87 -18.18
C ALA A 467 -8.92 16.73 -19.16
N LEU A 468 -8.72 15.53 -19.70
CA LEU A 468 -7.69 15.27 -20.71
C LEU A 468 -7.92 16.04 -22.01
N GLU A 469 -9.15 16.16 -22.46
CA GLU A 469 -9.51 16.95 -23.66
C GLU A 469 -9.32 18.45 -23.42
N THR A 470 -9.54 18.94 -22.20
CA THR A 470 -9.23 20.34 -21.86
C THR A 470 -7.72 20.61 -22.01
N VAL A 471 -6.87 19.73 -21.48
CA VAL A 471 -5.41 19.85 -21.61
C VAL A 471 -4.94 19.60 -23.04
N LEU A 472 -5.54 18.63 -23.73
CA LEU A 472 -5.24 18.33 -25.12
C LEU A 472 -5.59 19.51 -26.04
N GLY A 473 -6.67 20.24 -25.74
CA GLY A 473 -7.06 21.46 -26.43
C GLY A 473 -6.02 22.58 -26.32
N GLN A 474 -5.30 22.66 -25.21
CA GLN A 474 -4.22 23.62 -25.01
C GLN A 474 -2.94 23.25 -25.78
N GLU A 475 -2.70 21.95 -26.00
CA GLU A 475 -1.48 21.44 -26.66
C GLU A 475 -1.63 21.26 -28.17
N LEU A 476 -2.82 20.97 -28.67
CA LEU A 476 -3.05 20.68 -30.06
C LEU A 476 -3.90 21.77 -30.79
N SER A 477 -5.15 21.90 -30.40
CA SER A 477 -6.08 22.93 -30.92
C SER A 477 -7.35 22.97 -30.08
N ASP A 478 -7.98 24.14 -30.00
CA ASP A 478 -9.24 24.33 -29.27
C ASP A 478 -10.33 23.39 -29.83
N GLY A 479 -10.80 22.44 -29.01
CA GLY A 479 -11.76 21.41 -29.44
C GLY A 479 -11.13 20.05 -29.82
N ALA A 480 -9.86 19.83 -29.59
CA ALA A 480 -9.21 18.53 -29.82
C ALA A 480 -9.85 17.42 -28.97
N SER A 481 -10.03 16.24 -29.59
CA SER A 481 -10.70 15.10 -28.95
C SER A 481 -9.77 13.93 -28.63
N LEU A 482 -10.01 13.27 -27.49
CA LEU A 482 -9.32 12.05 -27.10
C LEU A 482 -10.16 10.82 -27.53
N ARG A 483 -9.55 9.92 -28.27
CA ARG A 483 -10.15 8.64 -28.66
C ARG A 483 -9.44 7.52 -27.90
N VAL A 484 -10.20 6.66 -27.19
CA VAL A 484 -9.68 5.53 -26.44
C VAL A 484 -10.06 4.24 -27.13
N VAL A 485 -9.08 3.40 -27.45
CA VAL A 485 -9.28 2.09 -28.08
C VAL A 485 -8.72 0.98 -27.18
N VAL A 486 -9.33 -0.20 -27.25
CA VAL A 486 -8.83 -1.38 -26.51
C VAL A 486 -7.91 -2.18 -27.41
N HIS A 487 -6.75 -2.57 -26.93
CA HIS A 487 -5.85 -3.45 -27.65
C HIS A 487 -6.31 -4.91 -27.49
N PRO A 488 -6.64 -5.63 -28.55
CA PRO A 488 -6.91 -7.07 -28.49
C PRO A 488 -5.60 -7.84 -28.38
N GLY A 489 -5.18 -8.24 -27.22
CA GLY A 489 -3.99 -9.09 -27.06
C GLY A 489 -3.27 -8.96 -25.75
N GLY A 490 -3.94 -9.28 -24.64
CA GLY A 490 -3.36 -9.53 -23.34
C GLY A 490 -3.77 -10.91 -22.84
N GLU A 491 -3.61 -11.96 -23.66
CA GLU A 491 -3.61 -13.33 -23.14
C GLU A 491 -2.20 -13.69 -22.69
N ASP A 492 -2.14 -14.05 -21.44
CA ASP A 492 -1.02 -14.55 -20.65
C ASP A 492 -0.36 -15.74 -21.36
N ASN A 493 0.81 -15.56 -21.93
CA ASN A 493 1.68 -16.68 -22.30
C ASN A 493 2.66 -16.94 -21.15
N GLY A 494 2.18 -17.67 -20.15
CA GLY A 494 3.05 -18.39 -19.25
C GLY A 494 3.77 -19.52 -19.99
N GLU A 495 5.04 -19.28 -20.36
CA GLU A 495 5.99 -20.38 -20.60
C GLU A 495 7.45 -19.92 -20.39
N ASP A 496 8.08 -20.64 -19.44
CA ASP A 496 9.48 -21.05 -19.38
C ASP A 496 10.62 -20.04 -19.49
N TRP A 497 11.15 -19.67 -18.33
CA TRP A 497 12.59 -19.43 -18.22
C TRP A 497 13.25 -20.51 -17.36
N LYS A 498 13.93 -21.44 -18.07
CA LYS A 498 14.95 -22.32 -17.49
C LYS A 498 16.22 -21.54 -17.18
#